data_0b5575b9de0b74225f9166566a470977
#
_entry.id   0b5575b9de0b74225f9166566a470977
#
_cell.length_a   1.000
_cell.length_b   1.000
_cell.length_c   1.000
_cell.angle_alpha   90.00
_cell.angle_beta   90.00
_cell.angle_gamma   90.00
#
_symmetry.space_group_name_H-M   'P 1'
#
loop_
_entity.id
_entity.type
_entity.pdbx_description
1 polymer ?
#
loop_
_entity_poly.entity_id
_entity_poly.type
_entity_poly.pdbx_seq_one_letter_code
_entity_poly.pdbx_strand_id
1 'polypeptide(L)'
;MTPRNRIILIVTATLCSALALTAVRAHDVPRVATGFVANVLCSETFVSGQDPDRIFSDTTGAMPGTGLIAWALDYKVDRTRRDVTVTLLGLGRSHAVYRDGLGCYLDHGGAVADTSVPSADGKPAQALLAEIAGPSLVAPANPQLAAALDRAFTEPDHPPFRRTKAVVVLKNSQIVAERYAEGYGIDTPILGFSATKSVISALTGILVRKGALTLDQPAPVAAWQGAGDPRHAISVDHLLRHTAGLALGSSLSASLGAALEPVNRVKYIEPDMAAYAESIELETPPGRAWNYNDGNTIILSHLVRNATGGRPSDVLRFARQELFGPLGMRNVTIEFDAAGNPEGSTQMLATARDWARFGMLYLNDGVVGGKRILPEGWVTYSASPTPNAWVGYGAGFWTNQGDSFGASYRIEHGWPRDAFFAKGTIGQYVIVIPSEQLVIVRLGRSPNWPPEADGVFRLVSDVVAATGEKAKLADN
;
A
#
# COMPACT_ATOMS: atom_id res chain seq x y z
N MET A 1 -35.14 41.61 18.24
CA MET A 1 -33.85 41.72 17.50
C MET A 1 -34.14 42.21 16.08
N THR A 2 -33.49 43.25 15.66
CA THR A 2 -33.64 43.78 14.30
C THR A 2 -33.05 42.80 13.29
N PRO A 3 -33.52 42.80 12.03
CA PRO A 3 -32.96 41.90 10.99
C PRO A 3 -31.44 42.03 10.86
N ARG A 4 -30.91 43.24 11.03
CA ARG A 4 -29.46 43.53 11.03
C ARG A 4 -28.71 42.81 12.15
N ASN A 5 -29.26 42.72 13.36
CA ASN A 5 -28.63 42.02 14.48
C ASN A 5 -28.67 40.48 14.31
N ARG A 6 -29.70 39.94 13.62
CA ARG A 6 -29.75 38.50 13.27
C ARG A 6 -28.68 38.15 12.23
N ILE A 7 -28.48 38.98 11.23
CA ILE A 7 -27.46 38.78 10.20
C ILE A 7 -26.05 38.83 10.82
N ILE A 8 -25.78 39.80 11.69
CA ILE A 8 -24.49 39.93 12.38
C ILE A 8 -24.24 38.68 13.25
N LEU A 9 -25.24 38.20 13.99
CA LEU A 9 -25.11 37.03 14.85
C LEU A 9 -24.83 35.74 14.03
N ILE A 10 -25.50 35.59 12.88
CA ILE A 10 -25.27 34.44 11.98
C ILE A 10 -23.86 34.49 11.39
N VAL A 11 -23.44 35.67 10.87
CA VAL A 11 -22.11 35.82 10.30
C VAL A 11 -21.01 35.61 11.35
N THR A 12 -21.20 36.12 12.56
CA THR A 12 -20.22 35.90 13.67
C THR A 12 -20.18 34.44 14.08
N ALA A 13 -21.34 33.78 14.22
CA ALA A 13 -21.39 32.35 14.53
C ALA A 13 -20.72 31.48 13.46
N THR A 14 -20.94 31.80 12.17
CA THR A 14 -20.32 31.11 11.04
C THR A 14 -18.81 31.32 11.03
N LEU A 15 -18.34 32.55 11.26
CA LEU A 15 -16.92 32.88 11.36
C LEU A 15 -16.25 32.17 12.56
N CYS A 16 -16.89 32.19 13.73
CA CYS A 16 -16.38 31.49 14.91
C CYS A 16 -16.33 29.96 14.68
N SER A 17 -17.35 29.40 14.04
CA SER A 17 -17.38 27.98 13.69
C SER A 17 -16.28 27.62 12.69
N ALA A 18 -16.08 28.45 11.64
CA ALA A 18 -15.02 28.26 10.66
C ALA A 18 -13.64 28.38 11.30
N LEU A 19 -13.40 29.35 12.19
CA LEU A 19 -12.15 29.52 12.93
C LEU A 19 -11.90 28.35 13.90
N ALA A 20 -12.94 27.88 14.59
CA ALA A 20 -12.83 26.70 15.47
C ALA A 20 -12.52 25.42 14.68
N LEU A 21 -13.17 25.19 13.53
CA LEU A 21 -12.87 24.07 12.64
C LEU A 21 -11.43 24.13 12.10
N THR A 22 -10.99 25.34 11.73
CA THR A 22 -9.62 25.54 11.22
C THR A 22 -8.59 25.31 12.32
N ALA A 23 -8.87 25.76 13.55
CA ALA A 23 -8.00 25.53 14.71
C ALA A 23 -7.93 24.04 15.09
N VAL A 24 -9.06 23.32 15.08
CA VAL A 24 -9.10 21.88 15.33
C VAL A 24 -8.31 21.12 14.25
N ARG A 25 -8.50 21.46 12.98
CA ARG A 25 -7.75 20.84 11.87
C ARG A 25 -6.26 21.17 11.92
N ALA A 26 -5.88 22.39 12.29
CA ALA A 26 -4.48 22.78 12.46
C ALA A 26 -3.80 22.00 13.60
N HIS A 27 -4.53 21.61 14.64
CA HIS A 27 -4.02 20.77 15.73
C HIS A 27 -3.68 19.35 15.24
N ASP A 28 -4.34 18.85 14.20
CA ASP A 28 -4.10 17.48 13.67
C ASP A 28 -2.82 17.41 12.83
N VAL A 29 -2.37 18.50 12.20
CA VAL A 29 -1.18 18.51 11.33
C VAL A 29 0.07 17.95 12.00
N PRO A 30 0.45 18.37 13.23
CA PRO A 30 1.58 17.77 13.93
C PRO A 30 1.39 16.27 14.19
N ARG A 31 0.17 15.84 14.52
CA ARG A 31 -0.16 14.44 14.80
C ARG A 31 -0.14 13.57 13.56
N VAL A 32 -0.53 14.09 12.40
CA VAL A 32 -0.40 13.37 11.11
C VAL A 32 1.08 13.11 10.81
N ALA A 33 1.93 14.14 10.95
CA ALA A 33 3.36 13.99 10.69
C ALA A 33 4.04 13.03 11.68
N THR A 34 3.77 13.19 13.00
CA THR A 34 4.35 12.32 14.02
C THR A 34 3.78 10.91 13.97
N GLY A 35 2.49 10.75 13.61
CA GLY A 35 1.84 9.44 13.44
C GLY A 35 2.44 8.65 12.29
N PHE A 36 2.65 9.30 11.14
CA PHE A 36 3.31 8.69 10.00
C PHE A 36 4.71 8.19 10.37
N VAL A 37 5.54 9.06 10.98
CA VAL A 37 6.92 8.73 11.34
C VAL A 37 6.97 7.66 12.44
N ALA A 38 6.10 7.74 13.45
CA ALA A 38 6.05 6.74 14.54
C ALA A 38 5.67 5.36 14.01
N ASN A 39 4.68 5.28 13.11
CA ASN A 39 4.24 4.02 12.54
C ASN A 39 5.36 3.38 11.70
N VAL A 40 5.97 4.13 10.76
CA VAL A 40 7.06 3.60 9.92
C VAL A 40 8.28 3.18 10.75
N LEU A 41 8.68 3.99 11.74
CA LEU A 41 9.79 3.65 12.63
C LEU A 41 9.50 2.37 13.42
N CYS A 42 8.29 2.23 13.97
CA CYS A 42 7.90 1.02 14.70
C CYS A 42 7.92 -0.22 13.79
N SER A 43 7.24 -0.16 12.66
CA SER A 43 7.12 -1.29 11.73
C SER A 43 8.49 -1.75 11.23
N GLU A 44 9.33 -0.86 10.75
CA GLU A 44 10.62 -1.26 10.20
C GLU A 44 11.67 -1.59 11.28
N THR A 45 11.56 -1.01 12.48
CA THR A 45 12.46 -1.39 13.59
C THR A 45 12.13 -2.79 14.11
N PHE A 46 10.85 -3.09 14.36
CA PHE A 46 10.46 -4.31 15.07
C PHE A 46 10.07 -5.47 14.15
N VAL A 47 9.58 -5.19 12.93
CA VAL A 47 9.26 -6.24 11.94
C VAL A 47 10.43 -6.49 11.00
N SER A 48 11.06 -5.42 10.46
CA SER A 48 12.16 -5.55 9.50
C SER A 48 13.53 -5.66 10.15
N GLY A 49 13.66 -5.34 11.46
CA GLY A 49 14.93 -5.35 12.20
C GLY A 49 15.91 -4.25 11.78
N GLN A 50 15.42 -3.17 11.17
CA GLN A 50 16.27 -2.10 10.64
C GLN A 50 16.66 -1.07 11.71
N ASP A 51 17.72 -0.32 11.44
CA ASP A 51 18.19 0.76 12.29
C ASP A 51 17.27 1.98 12.26
N PRO A 52 16.78 2.48 13.42
CA PRO A 52 15.82 3.59 13.46
C PRO A 52 16.35 4.89 12.86
N ASP A 53 17.63 5.22 13.02
CA ASP A 53 18.22 6.46 12.50
C ASP A 53 18.24 6.43 10.98
N ARG A 54 18.58 5.27 10.41
CA ARG A 54 18.53 5.04 8.97
C ARG A 54 17.09 5.12 8.44
N ILE A 55 16.13 4.46 9.12
CA ILE A 55 14.72 4.52 8.73
C ILE A 55 14.23 5.97 8.73
N PHE A 56 14.53 6.72 9.79
CA PHE A 56 14.12 8.11 9.93
C PHE A 56 14.69 8.98 8.80
N SER A 57 16.01 8.91 8.58
CA SER A 57 16.69 9.67 7.52
C SER A 57 16.18 9.33 6.12
N ASP A 58 16.02 8.04 5.82
CA ASP A 58 15.53 7.58 4.52
C ASP A 58 14.08 8.00 4.27
N THR A 59 13.23 7.88 5.29
CA THR A 59 11.79 8.17 5.18
C THR A 59 11.53 9.66 5.07
N THR A 60 12.13 10.47 5.94
CA THR A 60 11.95 11.93 5.93
C THR A 60 12.57 12.56 4.68
N GLY A 61 13.67 12.01 4.18
CA GLY A 61 14.28 12.48 2.94
C GLY A 61 13.54 12.08 1.65
N ALA A 62 12.70 11.04 1.70
CA ALA A 62 11.96 10.56 0.53
C ALA A 62 10.52 11.09 0.47
N MET A 63 9.85 11.25 1.61
CA MET A 63 8.45 11.68 1.68
C MET A 63 8.33 13.18 1.45
N PRO A 64 7.51 13.64 0.49
CA PRO A 64 7.31 15.06 0.23
C PRO A 64 6.91 15.85 1.48
N GLY A 65 7.58 16.96 1.72
CA GLY A 65 7.32 17.87 2.84
C GLY A 65 7.91 17.45 4.19
N THR A 66 8.15 16.16 4.44
CA THR A 66 8.70 15.70 5.73
C THR A 66 10.16 16.14 5.93
N GLY A 67 10.94 16.25 4.86
CA GLY A 67 12.31 16.78 4.91
C GLY A 67 12.39 18.22 5.43
N LEU A 68 11.34 19.03 5.20
CA LEU A 68 11.29 20.42 5.68
C LEU A 68 11.09 20.51 7.20
N ILE A 69 10.51 19.49 7.82
CA ILE A 69 10.23 19.45 9.25
C ILE A 69 11.08 18.42 10.00
N ALA A 70 11.93 17.67 9.31
CA ALA A 70 12.75 16.61 9.91
C ALA A 70 13.57 17.08 11.09
N TRP A 71 14.13 18.32 11.03
CA TRP A 71 14.89 18.95 12.10
C TRP A 71 14.07 19.23 13.37
N ALA A 72 12.76 19.27 13.25
CA ALA A 72 11.82 19.56 14.34
C ALA A 72 11.16 18.29 14.90
N LEU A 73 11.35 17.16 14.24
CA LEU A 73 10.88 15.84 14.67
C LEU A 73 11.90 15.22 15.62
N ASP A 74 11.43 14.79 16.78
CA ASP A 74 12.20 14.01 17.74
C ASP A 74 11.51 12.66 17.98
N TYR A 75 12.30 11.58 18.10
CA TYR A 75 11.77 10.26 18.33
C TYR A 75 12.56 9.47 19.38
N LYS A 76 11.86 8.57 20.04
CA LYS A 76 12.42 7.63 21.00
C LYS A 76 11.91 6.23 20.70
N VAL A 77 12.84 5.27 20.58
CA VAL A 77 12.55 3.85 20.44
C VAL A 77 12.84 3.17 21.78
N ASP A 78 11.84 2.51 22.37
CA ASP A 78 12.01 1.64 23.53
C ASP A 78 11.99 0.18 23.07
N ARG A 79 13.16 -0.45 23.02
CA ARG A 79 13.31 -1.84 22.57
C ARG A 79 12.77 -2.86 23.57
N THR A 80 12.69 -2.50 24.85
CA THR A 80 12.15 -3.38 25.90
C THR A 80 10.62 -3.42 25.84
N ARG A 81 10.00 -2.25 25.69
CA ARG A 81 8.55 -2.12 25.55
C ARG A 81 8.07 -2.36 24.13
N ARG A 82 9.01 -2.34 23.17
CA ARG A 82 8.76 -2.42 21.72
C ARG A 82 7.77 -1.35 21.26
N ASP A 83 8.09 -0.10 21.62
CA ASP A 83 7.29 1.06 21.23
C ASP A 83 8.17 2.19 20.66
N VAL A 84 7.52 3.10 19.95
CA VAL A 84 8.12 4.31 19.38
C VAL A 84 7.25 5.51 19.73
N THR A 85 7.85 6.53 20.27
CA THR A 85 7.21 7.84 20.48
C THR A 85 7.85 8.87 19.55
N VAL A 86 7.05 9.68 18.87
CA VAL A 86 7.50 10.78 18.03
C VAL A 86 6.80 12.06 18.44
N THR A 87 7.54 13.17 18.47
CA THR A 87 7.02 14.52 18.73
C THR A 87 7.52 15.51 17.68
N LEU A 88 6.77 16.58 17.45
CA LEU A 88 7.16 17.71 16.61
C LEU A 88 7.29 18.95 17.50
N LEU A 89 8.52 19.42 17.75
CA LEU A 89 8.82 20.54 18.69
C LEU A 89 8.18 20.34 20.08
N GLY A 90 8.10 19.10 20.56
CA GLY A 90 7.42 18.77 21.81
C GLY A 90 5.88 18.80 21.74
N LEU A 91 5.32 19.15 20.58
CA LEU A 91 3.88 19.17 20.30
C LEU A 91 3.48 17.93 19.47
N GLY A 92 2.19 17.66 19.36
CA GLY A 92 1.67 16.61 18.46
C GLY A 92 2.32 15.25 18.67
N ARG A 93 2.27 14.71 19.91
CA ARG A 93 2.84 13.41 20.23
C ARG A 93 2.04 12.27 19.59
N SER A 94 2.74 11.32 18.94
CA SER A 94 2.21 10.03 18.51
C SER A 94 3.01 8.88 19.12
N HIS A 95 2.32 7.78 19.43
CA HIS A 95 2.88 6.60 20.06
C HIS A 95 2.50 5.38 19.23
N ALA A 96 3.49 4.64 18.75
CA ALA A 96 3.29 3.39 18.01
C ALA A 96 3.79 2.21 18.83
N VAL A 97 3.00 1.15 18.91
CA VAL A 97 3.29 -0.04 19.74
C VAL A 97 3.29 -1.28 18.86
N TYR A 98 4.33 -2.10 19.02
CA TYR A 98 4.45 -3.38 18.33
C TYR A 98 3.68 -4.48 19.07
N ARG A 99 2.99 -5.31 18.30
CA ARG A 99 2.27 -6.51 18.78
C ARG A 99 2.77 -7.75 18.03
N ASP A 100 3.08 -8.80 18.75
CA ASP A 100 3.56 -10.05 18.15
C ASP A 100 2.55 -10.61 17.13
N GLY A 101 3.02 -10.87 15.93
CA GLY A 101 2.23 -11.40 14.80
C GLY A 101 1.26 -10.42 14.15
N LEU A 102 1.09 -9.21 14.69
CA LEU A 102 0.19 -8.16 14.20
C LEU A 102 0.92 -6.86 13.79
N GLY A 103 2.24 -6.80 13.96
CA GLY A 103 3.03 -5.61 13.66
C GLY A 103 2.68 -4.42 14.56
N CYS A 104 2.82 -3.22 14.05
CA CYS A 104 2.64 -1.99 14.79
C CYS A 104 1.24 -1.38 14.62
N TYR A 105 0.80 -0.60 15.61
CA TYR A 105 -0.37 0.26 15.55
C TYR A 105 -0.12 1.58 16.26
N LEU A 106 -0.86 2.61 15.91
CA LEU A 106 -0.86 3.86 16.65
C LEU A 106 -1.77 3.75 17.88
N ASP A 107 -1.19 3.95 19.05
CA ASP A 107 -1.90 3.95 20.32
C ASP A 107 -2.49 5.34 20.58
N HIS A 108 -3.80 5.42 20.59
CA HIS A 108 -4.57 6.63 20.85
C HIS A 108 -5.08 6.70 22.30
N GLY A 109 -4.63 5.77 23.19
CA GLY A 109 -4.98 5.76 24.61
C GLY A 109 -6.40 5.26 24.91
N GLY A 110 -6.94 4.37 24.08
CA GLY A 110 -8.25 3.75 24.25
C GLY A 110 -8.19 2.25 24.44
N ALA A 111 -9.37 1.61 24.41
CA ALA A 111 -9.47 0.15 24.37
C ALA A 111 -8.87 -0.36 23.05
N VAL A 112 -8.03 -1.37 23.14
CA VAL A 112 -7.46 -2.06 21.99
C VAL A 112 -8.20 -3.37 21.78
N ALA A 113 -8.56 -3.68 20.54
CA ALA A 113 -9.21 -4.95 20.19
C ALA A 113 -8.40 -6.14 20.69
N ASP A 114 -9.10 -7.23 21.04
CA ASP A 114 -8.43 -8.50 21.39
C ASP A 114 -7.53 -8.94 20.24
N THR A 115 -6.24 -8.91 20.53
CA THR A 115 -5.17 -9.20 19.60
C THR A 115 -4.50 -10.55 19.86
N SER A 116 -5.15 -11.41 20.65
CA SER A 116 -4.67 -12.77 20.83
C SER A 116 -4.60 -13.47 19.45
N VAL A 117 -3.38 -13.53 18.91
CA VAL A 117 -3.10 -14.37 17.76
C VAL A 117 -3.01 -15.80 18.31
N PRO A 118 -3.91 -16.73 17.96
CA PRO A 118 -3.73 -18.11 18.34
C PRO A 118 -2.33 -18.52 17.91
N SER A 119 -1.62 -19.22 18.81
CA SER A 119 -0.40 -19.92 18.40
C SER A 119 -0.73 -20.70 17.12
N ALA A 120 0.24 -20.85 16.23
CA ALA A 120 0.03 -21.47 14.92
C ALA A 120 -0.34 -22.97 15.04
N ASP A 121 -1.48 -23.27 15.67
CA ASP A 121 -2.02 -24.61 15.90
C ASP A 121 -2.57 -25.27 14.62
N GLY A 122 -2.43 -24.57 13.48
CA GLY A 122 -2.71 -25.15 12.16
C GLY A 122 -1.42 -25.57 11.46
N LYS A 123 -1.42 -26.72 10.82
CA LYS A 123 -0.36 -27.08 9.86
C LYS A 123 -0.19 -25.90 8.90
N PRO A 124 1.06 -25.43 8.65
CA PRO A 124 1.29 -24.42 7.64
C PRO A 124 0.59 -24.82 6.34
N ALA A 125 -0.13 -23.92 5.73
CA ALA A 125 -0.74 -24.19 4.43
C ALA A 125 0.37 -24.64 3.47
N GLN A 126 0.15 -25.77 2.81
CA GLN A 126 1.12 -26.30 1.86
C GLN A 126 1.30 -25.32 0.71
N ALA A 127 2.54 -24.93 0.42
CA ALA A 127 2.86 -24.14 -0.75
C ALA A 127 2.49 -24.94 -2.01
N LEU A 128 1.70 -24.31 -2.87
CA LEU A 128 1.31 -24.85 -4.18
C LEU A 128 2.20 -24.30 -5.28
N LEU A 129 2.73 -23.07 -5.10
CA LEU A 129 3.69 -22.48 -5.99
C LEU A 129 5.02 -23.23 -5.85
N ALA A 130 5.57 -23.63 -6.98
CA ALA A 130 6.93 -24.21 -7.02
C ALA A 130 7.95 -23.20 -6.46
N GLU A 131 9.07 -23.70 -5.94
CA GLU A 131 10.14 -22.83 -5.47
C GLU A 131 10.67 -21.96 -6.64
N ILE A 132 10.71 -20.66 -6.42
CA ILE A 132 11.14 -19.66 -7.42
C ILE A 132 12.66 -19.45 -7.43
N ALA A 133 13.35 -19.89 -6.38
CA ALA A 133 14.80 -19.91 -6.23
C ALA A 133 15.21 -20.76 -5.03
N GLY A 134 16.47 -21.21 -5.00
CA GLY A 134 17.10 -21.81 -3.82
C GLY A 134 17.36 -20.79 -2.69
N PRO A 135 17.99 -21.24 -1.57
CA PRO A 135 18.22 -20.39 -0.40
C PRO A 135 19.30 -19.31 -0.61
N SER A 136 20.14 -19.46 -1.62
CA SER A 136 21.20 -18.50 -1.93
C SER A 136 20.71 -17.37 -2.84
N LEU A 137 21.47 -16.28 -2.85
CA LEU A 137 21.27 -15.17 -3.78
C LEU A 137 21.45 -15.63 -5.23
N VAL A 138 20.55 -15.22 -6.10
CA VAL A 138 20.64 -15.50 -7.55
C VAL A 138 21.33 -14.33 -8.23
N ALA A 139 22.62 -14.52 -8.56
CA ALA A 139 23.37 -13.57 -9.35
C ALA A 139 22.91 -13.62 -10.83
N PRO A 140 22.80 -12.47 -11.53
CA PRO A 140 22.46 -12.45 -12.93
C PRO A 140 23.55 -13.11 -13.77
N ALA A 141 23.18 -14.11 -14.57
CA ALA A 141 24.09 -14.76 -15.53
C ALA A 141 24.32 -13.87 -16.77
N ASN A 142 23.33 -13.05 -17.14
CA ASN A 142 23.39 -12.14 -18.27
C ASN A 142 24.07 -10.81 -17.85
N PRO A 143 25.18 -10.40 -18.53
CA PRO A 143 25.88 -9.15 -18.23
C PRO A 143 25.02 -7.89 -18.37
N GLN A 144 24.06 -7.85 -19.29
CA GLN A 144 23.16 -6.73 -19.46
C GLN A 144 22.21 -6.61 -18.26
N LEU A 145 21.73 -7.73 -17.75
CA LEU A 145 20.91 -7.76 -16.53
C LEU A 145 21.73 -7.38 -15.30
N ALA A 146 22.99 -7.81 -15.21
CA ALA A 146 23.92 -7.36 -14.16
C ALA A 146 24.07 -5.85 -14.17
N ALA A 147 24.32 -5.27 -15.35
CA ALA A 147 24.45 -3.82 -15.51
C ALA A 147 23.15 -3.05 -15.21
N ALA A 148 21.98 -3.64 -15.49
CA ALA A 148 20.68 -3.06 -15.09
C ALA A 148 20.54 -2.97 -13.56
N LEU A 149 20.94 -4.02 -12.85
CA LEU A 149 20.95 -4.02 -11.39
C LEU A 149 22.01 -3.03 -10.83
N ASP A 150 23.21 -2.96 -11.44
CA ASP A 150 24.23 -1.98 -11.04
C ASP A 150 23.66 -0.57 -11.09
N ARG A 151 23.03 -0.20 -12.20
CA ARG A 151 22.40 1.11 -12.37
C ARG A 151 21.25 1.36 -11.38
N ALA A 152 20.47 0.36 -11.03
CA ALA A 152 19.36 0.49 -10.09
C ALA A 152 19.82 0.79 -8.65
N PHE A 153 21.03 0.35 -8.29
CA PHE A 153 21.61 0.57 -6.96
C PHE A 153 22.64 1.71 -6.92
N THR A 154 23.06 2.24 -8.08
CA THR A 154 23.95 3.38 -8.12
C THR A 154 23.18 4.64 -7.75
N GLU A 155 23.64 5.34 -6.70
CA GLU A 155 23.07 6.61 -6.30
C GLU A 155 23.55 7.74 -7.22
N PRO A 156 22.72 8.75 -7.51
CA PRO A 156 23.17 9.97 -8.14
C PRO A 156 24.07 10.78 -7.20
N ASP A 157 24.95 11.64 -7.76
CA ASP A 157 25.86 12.49 -6.96
C ASP A 157 25.10 13.50 -6.06
N HIS A 158 23.87 13.84 -6.45
CA HIS A 158 23.02 14.80 -5.76
C HIS A 158 21.57 14.28 -5.66
N PRO A 159 20.78 14.72 -4.64
CA PRO A 159 19.37 14.38 -4.54
C PRO A 159 18.59 14.73 -5.83
N PRO A 160 17.53 13.95 -6.14
CA PRO A 160 16.92 12.93 -5.32
C PRO A 160 17.66 11.58 -5.35
N PHE A 161 17.90 10.98 -4.18
CA PHE A 161 18.54 9.67 -4.05
C PHE A 161 17.56 8.52 -4.32
N ARG A 162 18.05 7.43 -4.93
CA ARG A 162 17.23 6.25 -5.26
C ARG A 162 16.94 5.39 -4.04
N ARG A 163 17.89 5.22 -3.16
CA ARG A 163 17.81 4.42 -1.93
C ARG A 163 17.14 3.07 -2.19
N THR A 164 17.56 2.40 -3.26
CA THR A 164 17.07 1.07 -3.62
C THR A 164 17.49 0.07 -2.55
N LYS A 165 16.55 -0.70 -2.01
CA LYS A 165 16.77 -1.67 -0.93
C LYS A 165 16.80 -3.11 -1.44
N ALA A 166 15.93 -3.43 -2.39
CA ALA A 166 15.87 -4.75 -3.01
C ALA A 166 15.36 -4.64 -4.46
N VAL A 167 15.94 -5.45 -5.34
CA VAL A 167 15.42 -5.75 -6.68
C VAL A 167 15.41 -7.25 -6.85
N VAL A 168 14.28 -7.81 -7.33
CA VAL A 168 14.15 -9.22 -7.72
C VAL A 168 13.54 -9.25 -9.12
N VAL A 169 14.18 -9.99 -10.02
CA VAL A 169 13.72 -10.21 -11.40
C VAL A 169 13.40 -11.67 -11.58
N LEU A 170 12.16 -11.96 -11.91
CA LEU A 170 11.65 -13.30 -12.12
C LEU A 170 11.19 -13.42 -13.59
N LYS A 171 11.72 -14.40 -14.30
CA LYS A 171 11.43 -14.73 -15.70
C LYS A 171 11.06 -16.19 -15.81
N ASN A 172 9.97 -16.49 -16.52
CA ASN A 172 9.50 -17.87 -16.71
C ASN A 172 9.42 -18.66 -15.39
N SER A 173 8.81 -18.03 -14.35
CA SER A 173 8.58 -18.63 -13.04
C SER A 173 9.82 -18.88 -12.17
N GLN A 174 11.00 -18.40 -12.54
CA GLN A 174 12.24 -18.51 -11.78
C GLN A 174 12.90 -17.16 -11.58
N ILE A 175 13.51 -16.94 -10.42
CA ILE A 175 14.36 -15.77 -10.20
C ILE A 175 15.60 -15.91 -11.08
N VAL A 176 15.85 -14.94 -11.92
CA VAL A 176 17.03 -14.87 -12.80
C VAL A 176 18.06 -13.85 -12.33
N ALA A 177 17.66 -12.94 -11.45
CA ALA A 177 18.56 -11.98 -10.80
C ALA A 177 17.91 -11.40 -9.55
N GLU A 178 18.70 -11.16 -8.52
CA GLU A 178 18.29 -10.40 -7.35
C GLU A 178 19.48 -9.68 -6.73
N ARG A 179 19.19 -8.54 -6.08
CA ARG A 179 20.19 -7.77 -5.35
C ARG A 179 19.53 -7.04 -4.18
N TYR A 180 20.28 -6.91 -3.10
CA TYR A 180 19.86 -6.23 -1.87
C TYR A 180 20.93 -5.21 -1.47
N ALA A 181 20.49 -4.08 -0.92
CA ALA A 181 21.39 -3.10 -0.32
C ALA A 181 21.95 -3.63 1.01
N GLU A 182 23.02 -3.03 1.47
CA GLU A 182 23.59 -3.33 2.79
C GLU A 182 22.53 -3.25 3.89
N GLY A 183 22.51 -4.24 4.79
CA GLY A 183 21.52 -4.39 5.86
C GLY A 183 20.19 -5.01 5.43
N TYR A 184 20.00 -5.34 4.15
CA TYR A 184 18.83 -6.04 3.61
C TYR A 184 19.24 -7.39 3.00
N GLY A 185 18.34 -8.34 3.02
CA GLY A 185 18.56 -9.67 2.46
C GLY A 185 17.28 -10.36 2.03
N ILE A 186 17.40 -11.62 1.65
CA ILE A 186 16.31 -12.47 1.15
C ILE A 186 15.13 -12.50 2.13
N ASP A 187 15.43 -12.56 3.43
CA ASP A 187 14.45 -12.74 4.50
C ASP A 187 14.05 -11.44 5.19
N THR A 188 14.54 -10.28 4.70
CA THR A 188 14.19 -8.99 5.29
C THR A 188 12.82 -8.52 4.78
N PRO A 189 11.77 -8.47 5.61
CA PRO A 189 10.50 -7.86 5.21
C PRO A 189 10.71 -6.35 5.01
N ILE A 190 10.08 -5.79 3.99
CA ILE A 190 10.14 -4.36 3.69
C ILE A 190 8.71 -3.85 3.56
N LEU A 191 8.44 -2.67 4.11
CA LEU A 191 7.13 -2.05 4.09
C LEU A 191 6.70 -1.73 2.65
N GLY A 192 5.56 -2.33 2.24
CA GLY A 192 5.03 -2.23 0.87
C GLY A 192 4.30 -0.94 0.58
N PHE A 193 3.93 -0.17 1.62
CA PHE A 193 3.02 0.96 1.47
C PHE A 193 1.80 0.60 0.62
N SER A 194 1.37 1.46 -0.31
CA SER A 194 0.16 1.25 -1.10
C SER A 194 0.18 0.01 -2.01
N ALA A 195 1.31 -0.69 -2.18
CA ALA A 195 1.30 -2.01 -2.80
C ALA A 195 0.42 -3.01 -2.03
N THR A 196 0.19 -2.77 -0.74
CA THR A 196 -0.75 -3.52 0.12
C THR A 196 -2.18 -3.53 -0.43
N LYS A 197 -2.61 -2.45 -1.11
CA LYS A 197 -3.96 -2.37 -1.74
C LYS A 197 -4.21 -3.51 -2.72
N SER A 198 -3.18 -3.91 -3.46
CA SER A 198 -3.28 -5.03 -4.40
C SER A 198 -3.47 -6.37 -3.67
N VAL A 199 -2.94 -6.51 -2.46
CA VAL A 199 -3.16 -7.69 -1.62
C VAL A 199 -4.59 -7.71 -1.09
N ILE A 200 -5.13 -6.57 -0.66
CA ILE A 200 -6.55 -6.47 -0.25
C ILE A 200 -7.47 -6.75 -1.44
N SER A 201 -7.12 -6.28 -2.65
CA SER A 201 -7.84 -6.66 -3.87
C SER A 201 -7.84 -8.18 -4.07
N ALA A 202 -6.71 -8.86 -3.91
CA ALA A 202 -6.63 -10.32 -4.00
C ALA A 202 -7.49 -11.03 -2.94
N LEU A 203 -7.45 -10.61 -1.68
CA LEU A 203 -8.29 -11.17 -0.61
C LEU A 203 -9.78 -10.94 -0.88
N THR A 204 -10.14 -9.75 -1.39
CA THR A 204 -11.51 -9.45 -1.84
C THR A 204 -11.92 -10.39 -2.99
N GLY A 205 -11.04 -10.60 -3.97
CA GLY A 205 -11.27 -11.55 -5.07
C GLY A 205 -11.51 -12.98 -4.58
N ILE A 206 -10.76 -13.44 -3.59
CA ILE A 206 -10.97 -14.75 -3.00
C ILE A 206 -12.33 -14.83 -2.32
N LEU A 207 -12.78 -13.77 -1.63
CA LEU A 207 -14.12 -13.72 -1.03
C LEU A 207 -15.22 -13.69 -2.09
N VAL A 208 -15.01 -13.00 -3.21
CA VAL A 208 -15.93 -13.03 -4.38
C VAL A 208 -16.01 -14.44 -4.96
N ARG A 209 -14.88 -15.13 -5.18
CA ARG A 209 -14.84 -16.52 -5.63
C ARG A 209 -15.58 -17.47 -4.69
N LYS A 210 -15.54 -17.19 -3.38
CA LYS A 210 -16.25 -17.97 -2.36
C LYS A 210 -17.72 -17.58 -2.19
N GLY A 211 -18.20 -16.57 -2.90
CA GLY A 211 -19.58 -16.06 -2.79
C GLY A 211 -19.87 -15.27 -1.52
N ALA A 212 -18.84 -14.89 -0.76
CA ALA A 212 -18.99 -14.08 0.45
C ALA A 212 -19.11 -12.57 0.18
N LEU A 213 -18.63 -12.11 -0.98
CA LEU A 213 -18.79 -10.74 -1.48
C LEU A 213 -19.23 -10.78 -2.95
N THR A 214 -19.83 -9.70 -3.40
CA THR A 214 -20.19 -9.46 -4.82
C THR A 214 -19.64 -8.11 -5.26
N LEU A 215 -19.27 -7.97 -6.55
CA LEU A 215 -18.67 -6.73 -7.05
C LEU A 215 -19.71 -5.61 -7.22
N ASP A 216 -20.84 -5.93 -7.87
CA ASP A 216 -21.76 -4.94 -8.42
C ASP A 216 -22.92 -4.58 -7.48
N GLN A 217 -23.13 -5.36 -6.42
CA GLN A 217 -24.15 -5.06 -5.42
C GLN A 217 -23.64 -4.05 -4.39
N PRO A 218 -24.54 -3.36 -3.67
CA PRO A 218 -24.18 -2.50 -2.56
C PRO A 218 -23.20 -3.17 -1.61
N ALA A 219 -22.12 -2.48 -1.26
CA ALA A 219 -21.13 -2.98 -0.30
C ALA A 219 -21.81 -3.20 1.06
N PRO A 220 -21.57 -4.34 1.74
CA PRO A 220 -22.24 -4.66 2.99
C PRO A 220 -21.66 -3.88 4.18
N VAL A 221 -21.62 -2.55 4.07
CA VAL A 221 -21.20 -1.62 5.12
C VAL A 221 -22.42 -1.30 5.98
N ALA A 222 -22.39 -1.68 7.26
CA ALA A 222 -23.52 -1.53 8.16
C ALA A 222 -23.97 -0.07 8.31
N ALA A 223 -23.03 0.86 8.33
CA ALA A 223 -23.30 2.29 8.45
C ALA A 223 -24.10 2.88 7.28
N TRP A 224 -24.15 2.22 6.11
CA TRP A 224 -24.80 2.71 4.89
C TRP A 224 -26.16 2.07 4.62
N GLN A 225 -26.67 1.26 5.54
CA GLN A 225 -27.95 0.53 5.35
C GLN A 225 -29.19 1.35 5.76
N GLY A 226 -28.98 2.61 6.21
CA GLY A 226 -30.08 3.50 6.58
C GLY A 226 -30.96 3.87 5.38
N ALA A 227 -32.30 3.96 5.62
CA ALA A 227 -33.23 4.33 4.58
C ALA A 227 -32.90 5.73 4.02
N GLY A 228 -32.64 5.79 2.71
CA GLY A 228 -32.29 7.04 2.02
C GLY A 228 -30.82 7.46 2.11
N ASP A 229 -29.95 6.67 2.71
CA ASP A 229 -28.51 6.95 2.69
C ASP A 229 -27.96 6.78 1.26
N PRO A 230 -27.44 7.83 0.61
CA PRO A 230 -26.97 7.71 -0.77
C PRO A 230 -25.70 6.84 -0.89
N ARG A 231 -24.98 6.60 0.20
CA ARG A 231 -23.80 5.72 0.24
C ARG A 231 -24.17 4.25 0.06
N HIS A 232 -25.46 3.90 0.25
CA HIS A 232 -25.96 2.55 -0.07
C HIS A 232 -25.70 2.13 -1.52
N ALA A 233 -25.55 3.09 -2.45
CA ALA A 233 -25.20 2.82 -3.84
C ALA A 233 -23.72 2.49 -4.08
N ILE A 234 -22.85 2.61 -3.07
CA ILE A 234 -21.44 2.25 -3.20
C ILE A 234 -21.31 0.73 -3.25
N SER A 235 -20.72 0.20 -4.33
CA SER A 235 -20.41 -1.21 -4.48
C SER A 235 -18.97 -1.55 -4.11
N VAL A 236 -18.66 -2.85 -4.01
CA VAL A 236 -17.28 -3.33 -3.83
C VAL A 236 -16.39 -2.91 -5.02
N ASP A 237 -16.95 -2.91 -6.27
CA ASP A 237 -16.24 -2.42 -7.45
C ASP A 237 -15.86 -0.94 -7.32
N HIS A 238 -16.78 -0.09 -6.85
CA HIS A 238 -16.47 1.33 -6.63
C HIS A 238 -15.33 1.54 -5.65
N LEU A 239 -15.25 0.74 -4.60
CA LEU A 239 -14.17 0.81 -3.60
C LEU A 239 -12.83 0.33 -4.21
N LEU A 240 -12.82 -0.81 -4.93
CA LEU A 240 -11.63 -1.35 -5.59
C LEU A 240 -11.05 -0.40 -6.64
N ARG A 241 -11.92 0.31 -7.38
CA ARG A 241 -11.54 1.25 -8.42
C ARG A 241 -11.32 2.67 -7.95
N HIS A 242 -11.50 2.96 -6.67
CA HIS A 242 -11.44 4.32 -6.10
C HIS A 242 -12.45 5.30 -6.75
N THR A 243 -13.64 4.83 -6.99
CA THR A 243 -14.76 5.62 -7.56
C THR A 243 -15.96 5.69 -6.61
N ALA A 244 -15.77 5.45 -5.32
CA ALA A 244 -16.83 5.46 -4.32
C ALA A 244 -17.48 6.84 -4.11
N GLY A 245 -16.77 7.92 -4.43
CA GLY A 245 -17.28 9.29 -4.34
C GLY A 245 -17.30 9.89 -2.93
N LEU A 246 -16.67 9.23 -1.95
CA LEU A 246 -16.55 9.72 -0.57
C LEU A 246 -15.60 10.93 -0.48
N ALA A 247 -15.96 11.93 0.33
CA ALA A 247 -15.19 13.17 0.56
C ALA A 247 -13.92 12.92 1.42
N LEU A 248 -13.13 11.94 1.04
CA LEU A 248 -11.92 11.52 1.77
C LEU A 248 -10.66 12.33 1.43
N GLY A 249 -10.72 13.14 0.36
CA GLY A 249 -9.53 13.76 -0.22
C GLY A 249 -8.68 12.76 -1.02
N SER A 250 -7.43 13.12 -1.37
CA SER A 250 -6.57 12.32 -2.24
C SER A 250 -5.26 11.93 -1.59
N SER A 251 -4.93 10.64 -1.61
CA SER A 251 -3.62 10.13 -1.16
C SER A 251 -2.48 10.47 -2.15
N LEU A 252 -2.79 11.04 -3.33
CA LEU A 252 -1.79 11.52 -4.28
C LEU A 252 -1.42 12.99 -4.08
N SER A 253 -2.12 13.69 -3.18
CA SER A 253 -1.82 15.09 -2.88
C SER A 253 -0.46 15.22 -2.19
N ALA A 254 0.41 16.06 -2.74
CA ALA A 254 1.73 16.39 -2.19
C ALA A 254 1.79 17.81 -1.58
N SER A 255 0.63 18.47 -1.40
CA SER A 255 0.56 19.81 -0.85
C SER A 255 0.72 19.82 0.68
N LEU A 256 1.13 20.96 1.24
CA LEU A 256 1.10 21.15 2.70
C LEU A 256 -0.32 21.00 3.29
N GLY A 257 -1.34 21.30 2.49
CA GLY A 257 -2.75 21.08 2.84
C GLY A 257 -3.16 19.62 2.90
N ALA A 258 -2.39 18.71 2.28
CA ALA A 258 -2.71 17.27 2.29
C ALA A 258 -2.79 16.70 3.71
N ALA A 259 -1.99 17.20 4.65
CA ALA A 259 -2.05 16.78 6.04
C ALA A 259 -3.41 17.05 6.71
N LEU A 260 -4.21 17.98 6.15
CA LEU A 260 -5.55 18.32 6.63
C LEU A 260 -6.66 17.50 5.94
N GLU A 261 -6.34 16.71 4.93
CA GLU A 261 -7.33 15.89 4.24
C GLU A 261 -7.81 14.73 5.12
N PRO A 262 -9.11 14.38 5.06
CA PRO A 262 -9.69 13.31 5.87
C PRO A 262 -8.95 11.98 5.77
N VAL A 263 -8.37 11.66 4.60
CA VAL A 263 -7.62 10.42 4.39
C VAL A 263 -6.39 10.30 5.31
N ASN A 264 -5.74 11.40 5.67
CA ASN A 264 -4.62 11.40 6.61
C ASN A 264 -5.11 11.33 8.07
N ARG A 265 -6.27 11.91 8.36
CA ARG A 265 -6.94 11.74 9.64
C ARG A 265 -7.31 10.28 9.88
N VAL A 266 -7.92 9.59 8.88
CA VAL A 266 -8.20 8.14 8.94
C VAL A 266 -6.99 7.37 9.46
N LYS A 267 -5.82 7.62 8.90
CA LYS A 267 -4.62 6.79 9.14
C LYS A 267 -3.87 7.10 10.42
N TYR A 268 -3.85 8.38 10.84
CA TYR A 268 -2.91 8.82 11.86
C TYR A 268 -3.57 9.41 13.11
N ILE A 269 -4.87 9.65 13.07
CA ILE A 269 -5.59 10.31 14.16
C ILE A 269 -6.67 9.42 14.76
N GLU A 270 -7.35 8.63 13.92
CA GLU A 270 -8.51 7.85 14.34
C GLU A 270 -8.11 6.44 14.83
N PRO A 271 -8.58 6.01 16.00
CA PRO A 271 -8.31 4.68 16.52
C PRO A 271 -9.04 3.57 15.76
N ASP A 272 -10.19 3.88 15.16
CA ASP A 272 -10.97 3.02 14.28
C ASP A 272 -11.03 3.65 12.88
N MET A 273 -10.05 3.27 12.06
CA MET A 273 -9.89 3.80 10.72
C MET A 273 -11.12 3.52 9.84
N ALA A 274 -11.70 2.33 9.96
CA ALA A 274 -12.83 1.93 9.14
C ALA A 274 -14.09 2.70 9.53
N ALA A 275 -14.41 2.78 10.82
CA ALA A 275 -15.59 3.52 11.28
C ALA A 275 -15.54 4.99 10.83
N TYR A 276 -14.37 5.63 10.90
CA TYR A 276 -14.23 7.00 10.42
C TYR A 276 -14.38 7.08 8.89
N ALA A 277 -13.72 6.22 8.11
CA ALA A 277 -13.83 6.24 6.66
C ALA A 277 -15.28 5.99 6.19
N GLU A 278 -15.99 5.09 6.86
CA GLU A 278 -17.40 4.78 6.60
C GLU A 278 -18.36 5.91 7.01
N SER A 279 -17.97 6.80 7.93
CA SER A 279 -18.77 7.95 8.36
C SER A 279 -18.74 9.13 7.37
N ILE A 280 -17.78 9.14 6.45
CA ILE A 280 -17.59 10.24 5.50
C ILE A 280 -18.75 10.30 4.50
N GLU A 281 -19.18 11.51 4.21
CA GLU A 281 -20.28 11.80 3.27
C GLU A 281 -19.80 11.68 1.81
N LEU A 282 -20.77 11.58 0.88
CA LEU A 282 -20.47 11.66 -0.55
C LEU A 282 -20.16 13.11 -0.98
N GLU A 283 -19.10 13.25 -1.75
CA GLU A 283 -18.77 14.46 -2.51
C GLU A 283 -19.33 14.37 -3.94
N THR A 284 -19.32 13.17 -4.51
CA THR A 284 -19.86 12.88 -5.84
C THR A 284 -20.63 11.57 -5.83
N PRO A 285 -21.61 11.37 -6.74
CA PRO A 285 -22.24 10.07 -6.89
C PRO A 285 -21.24 8.94 -7.17
N PRO A 286 -21.44 7.73 -6.60
CA PRO A 286 -20.57 6.59 -6.88
C PRO A 286 -20.42 6.31 -8.38
N GLY A 287 -19.22 5.97 -8.81
CA GLY A 287 -18.87 5.71 -10.22
C GLY A 287 -18.59 6.95 -11.08
N ARG A 288 -18.83 8.16 -10.60
CA ARG A 288 -18.73 9.41 -11.42
C ARG A 288 -17.32 10.00 -11.48
N ALA A 289 -16.59 9.92 -10.39
CA ALA A 289 -15.25 10.48 -10.29
C ALA A 289 -14.26 9.45 -9.77
N TRP A 290 -13.06 9.49 -10.31
CA TRP A 290 -11.95 8.72 -9.78
C TRP A 290 -11.15 9.58 -8.79
N ASN A 291 -10.93 9.06 -7.59
CA ASN A 291 -10.11 9.73 -6.58
C ASN A 291 -9.36 8.69 -5.74
N TYR A 292 -8.05 8.56 -5.98
CA TYR A 292 -7.21 7.61 -5.27
C TYR A 292 -7.05 8.00 -3.81
N ASN A 293 -7.56 7.17 -2.90
CA ASN A 293 -7.43 7.40 -1.46
C ASN A 293 -7.34 6.11 -0.65
N ASP A 294 -6.73 6.19 0.52
CA ASP A 294 -6.52 5.05 1.42
C ASP A 294 -7.82 4.57 2.05
N GLY A 295 -8.79 5.47 2.29
CA GLY A 295 -10.05 5.13 2.97
C GLY A 295 -10.88 4.10 2.23
N ASN A 296 -10.93 4.14 0.89
CA ASN A 296 -11.64 3.11 0.11
C ASN A 296 -11.08 1.70 0.39
N THR A 297 -9.76 1.57 0.49
CA THR A 297 -9.15 0.27 0.78
C THR A 297 -9.28 -0.12 2.25
N ILE A 298 -9.29 0.83 3.17
CA ILE A 298 -9.56 0.58 4.59
C ILE A 298 -10.98 0.02 4.78
N ILE A 299 -11.97 0.59 4.07
CA ILE A 299 -13.35 0.04 4.05
C ILE A 299 -13.35 -1.38 3.48
N LEU A 300 -12.65 -1.64 2.36
CA LEU A 300 -12.50 -3.00 1.83
C LEU A 300 -11.85 -3.94 2.84
N SER A 301 -10.84 -3.49 3.57
CA SER A 301 -10.16 -4.27 4.61
C SER A 301 -11.12 -4.63 5.75
N HIS A 302 -12.00 -3.71 6.14
CA HIS A 302 -13.05 -3.95 7.11
C HIS A 302 -14.07 -4.98 6.57
N LEU A 303 -14.47 -4.90 5.30
CA LEU A 303 -15.31 -5.91 4.68
C LEU A 303 -14.66 -7.30 4.66
N VAL A 304 -13.34 -7.37 4.37
CA VAL A 304 -12.58 -8.62 4.47
C VAL A 304 -12.61 -9.15 5.91
N ARG A 305 -12.37 -8.30 6.92
CA ARG A 305 -12.46 -8.69 8.33
C ARG A 305 -13.82 -9.26 8.68
N ASN A 306 -14.90 -8.56 8.31
CA ASN A 306 -16.27 -8.98 8.62
C ASN A 306 -16.64 -10.31 7.95
N ALA A 307 -16.24 -10.50 6.69
CA ALA A 307 -16.49 -11.72 5.93
C ALA A 307 -15.68 -12.93 6.43
N THR A 308 -14.62 -12.72 7.20
CA THR A 308 -13.74 -13.80 7.67
C THR A 308 -13.94 -14.20 9.14
N GLY A 309 -14.78 -13.48 9.89
CA GLY A 309 -15.10 -13.82 11.29
C GLY A 309 -14.98 -12.66 12.28
N GLY A 310 -14.56 -11.46 11.83
CA GLY A 310 -14.62 -10.22 12.59
C GLY A 310 -13.46 -9.95 13.53
N ARG A 311 -12.47 -10.84 13.65
CA ARG A 311 -11.27 -10.66 14.49
C ARG A 311 -10.00 -10.57 13.66
N PRO A 312 -8.94 -9.88 14.13
CA PRO A 312 -7.63 -9.87 13.47
C PRO A 312 -7.08 -11.28 13.19
N SER A 313 -7.20 -12.19 14.16
CA SER A 313 -6.78 -13.59 14.02
C SER A 313 -7.50 -14.34 12.90
N ASP A 314 -8.77 -14.02 12.64
CA ASP A 314 -9.56 -14.65 11.57
C ASP A 314 -9.07 -14.17 10.20
N VAL A 315 -8.79 -12.86 10.06
CA VAL A 315 -8.18 -12.29 8.84
C VAL A 315 -6.83 -12.93 8.55
N LEU A 316 -5.96 -13.02 9.55
CA LEU A 316 -4.63 -13.62 9.38
C LEU A 316 -4.72 -15.10 8.99
N ARG A 317 -5.63 -15.84 9.62
CA ARG A 317 -5.86 -17.24 9.27
C ARG A 317 -6.33 -17.38 7.83
N PHE A 318 -7.33 -16.58 7.44
CA PHE A 318 -7.85 -16.55 6.07
C PHE A 318 -6.76 -16.21 5.05
N ALA A 319 -6.02 -15.12 5.27
CA ALA A 319 -4.96 -14.69 4.37
C ALA A 319 -3.84 -15.75 4.25
N ARG A 320 -3.45 -16.39 5.36
CA ARG A 320 -2.47 -17.48 5.36
C ARG A 320 -2.96 -18.71 4.62
N GLN A 321 -4.22 -19.13 4.84
CA GLN A 321 -4.77 -20.34 4.24
C GLN A 321 -5.10 -20.19 2.75
N GLU A 322 -5.63 -19.03 2.36
CA GLU A 322 -6.20 -18.84 1.02
C GLU A 322 -5.25 -18.12 0.05
N LEU A 323 -4.28 -17.36 0.55
CA LEU A 323 -3.37 -16.57 -0.27
C LEU A 323 -1.90 -16.87 0.01
N PHE A 324 -1.40 -16.51 1.19
CA PHE A 324 0.05 -16.51 1.45
C PHE A 324 0.63 -17.93 1.49
N GLY A 325 -0.04 -18.86 2.14
CA GLY A 325 0.40 -20.26 2.22
C GLY A 325 0.47 -20.93 0.85
N PRO A 326 -0.60 -20.92 0.03
CA PRO A 326 -0.56 -21.43 -1.34
C PRO A 326 0.56 -20.84 -2.20
N LEU A 327 0.87 -19.55 -2.03
CA LEU A 327 1.98 -18.88 -2.72
C LEU A 327 3.36 -19.18 -2.13
N GLY A 328 3.42 -19.79 -0.94
CA GLY A 328 4.68 -20.00 -0.22
C GLY A 328 5.29 -18.70 0.33
N MET A 329 4.47 -17.65 0.53
CA MET A 329 4.88 -16.41 1.18
C MET A 329 4.97 -16.63 2.69
N ARG A 330 6.19 -16.57 3.23
CA ARG A 330 6.46 -16.99 4.62
C ARG A 330 6.67 -15.80 5.58
N ASN A 331 7.23 -14.71 5.08
CA ASN A 331 7.63 -13.55 5.87
C ASN A 331 6.71 -12.35 5.57
N VAL A 332 5.43 -12.51 5.89
CA VAL A 332 4.39 -11.49 5.68
C VAL A 332 3.81 -11.05 7.01
N THR A 333 3.78 -9.76 7.24
CA THR A 333 3.07 -9.11 8.35
C THR A 333 2.05 -8.13 7.79
N ILE A 334 0.77 -8.31 8.12
CA ILE A 334 -0.29 -7.30 7.94
C ILE A 334 -0.49 -6.63 9.29
N GLU A 335 -0.46 -5.31 9.31
CA GLU A 335 -0.72 -4.53 10.51
C GLU A 335 -2.19 -4.17 10.64
N PHE A 336 -2.61 -3.84 11.88
CA PHE A 336 -4.00 -3.58 12.22
C PHE A 336 -4.07 -2.32 13.06
N ASP A 337 -5.15 -1.55 12.92
CA ASP A 337 -5.44 -0.42 13.81
C ASP A 337 -5.78 -0.86 15.24
N ALA A 338 -6.07 0.12 16.11
CA ALA A 338 -6.44 -0.14 17.50
C ALA A 338 -7.78 -0.89 17.63
N ALA A 339 -8.70 -0.71 16.68
CA ALA A 339 -9.99 -1.38 16.64
C ALA A 339 -9.93 -2.79 15.99
N GLY A 340 -8.75 -3.19 15.50
CA GLY A 340 -8.51 -4.50 14.90
C GLY A 340 -8.91 -4.60 13.42
N ASN A 341 -9.03 -3.47 12.71
CA ASN A 341 -9.17 -3.48 11.26
C ASN A 341 -7.79 -3.63 10.61
N PRO A 342 -7.66 -4.47 9.56
CA PRO A 342 -6.41 -4.50 8.80
C PRO A 342 -6.13 -3.11 8.21
N GLU A 343 -4.93 -2.59 8.43
CA GLU A 343 -4.48 -1.38 7.74
C GLU A 343 -4.01 -1.76 6.32
N GLY A 344 -4.94 -2.27 5.53
CA GLY A 344 -4.69 -2.82 4.21
C GLY A 344 -4.41 -1.78 3.13
N SER A 345 -4.37 -0.49 3.49
CA SER A 345 -4.04 0.56 2.53
C SER A 345 -2.54 0.75 2.35
N THR A 346 -1.74 0.55 3.42
CA THR A 346 -0.29 0.81 3.38
C THR A 346 0.57 -0.09 4.25
N GLN A 347 0.01 -0.82 5.23
CA GLN A 347 0.78 -1.45 6.29
C GLN A 347 0.86 -2.99 6.15
N MET A 348 1.49 -3.42 5.06
CA MET A 348 1.95 -4.79 4.93
C MET A 348 3.46 -4.80 4.67
N LEU A 349 4.18 -5.63 5.43
CA LEU A 349 5.59 -5.90 5.24
C LEU A 349 5.76 -7.31 4.68
N ALA A 350 6.59 -7.44 3.66
CA ALA A 350 6.94 -8.74 3.08
C ALA A 350 8.34 -8.68 2.47
N THR A 351 8.98 -9.83 2.29
CA THR A 351 10.27 -9.90 1.61
C THR A 351 10.11 -9.62 0.12
N ALA A 352 11.18 -9.21 -0.54
CA ALA A 352 11.15 -9.00 -1.99
C ALA A 352 10.78 -10.28 -2.76
N ARG A 353 11.22 -11.45 -2.28
CA ARG A 353 10.83 -12.74 -2.84
C ARG A 353 9.35 -13.06 -2.60
N ASP A 354 8.78 -12.70 -1.45
CA ASP A 354 7.34 -12.86 -1.21
C ASP A 354 6.52 -11.96 -2.13
N TRP A 355 6.94 -10.72 -2.35
CA TRP A 355 6.32 -9.85 -3.35
C TRP A 355 6.43 -10.41 -4.77
N ALA A 356 7.55 -11.05 -5.12
CA ALA A 356 7.68 -11.73 -6.42
C ALA A 356 6.71 -12.92 -6.55
N ARG A 357 6.50 -13.70 -5.48
CA ARG A 357 5.48 -14.77 -5.43
C ARG A 357 4.07 -14.22 -5.59
N PHE A 358 3.79 -13.07 -4.99
CA PHE A 358 2.51 -12.37 -5.19
C PHE A 358 2.34 -11.93 -6.67
N GLY A 359 3.38 -11.37 -7.29
CA GLY A 359 3.37 -11.04 -8.72
C GLY A 359 3.11 -12.27 -9.60
N MET A 360 3.67 -13.43 -9.25
CA MET A 360 3.44 -14.70 -9.95
C MET A 360 1.98 -15.14 -9.96
N LEU A 361 1.22 -14.89 -8.90
CA LEU A 361 -0.21 -15.18 -8.87
C LEU A 361 -0.94 -14.48 -10.03
N TYR A 362 -0.59 -13.21 -10.24
CA TYR A 362 -1.19 -12.40 -11.30
C TYR A 362 -0.62 -12.72 -12.69
N LEU A 363 0.67 -13.06 -12.78
CA LEU A 363 1.26 -13.53 -14.02
C LEU A 363 0.59 -14.84 -14.52
N ASN A 364 0.17 -15.70 -13.60
CA ASN A 364 -0.46 -16.99 -13.89
C ASN A 364 -2.00 -16.95 -13.82
N ASP A 365 -2.60 -15.81 -14.12
CA ASP A 365 -4.07 -15.63 -14.16
C ASP A 365 -4.79 -16.16 -12.89
N GLY A 366 -4.21 -15.94 -11.73
CA GLY A 366 -4.80 -16.35 -10.45
C GLY A 366 -4.76 -17.85 -10.17
N VAL A 367 -3.98 -18.63 -10.93
CA VAL A 367 -3.81 -20.07 -10.75
C VAL A 367 -2.42 -20.40 -10.20
N VAL A 368 -2.37 -21.28 -9.20
CA VAL A 368 -1.12 -21.70 -8.55
C VAL A 368 -1.15 -23.21 -8.32
N GLY A 369 -0.15 -23.93 -8.84
CA GLY A 369 -0.09 -25.39 -8.71
C GLY A 369 -1.34 -26.12 -9.23
N GLY A 370 -1.95 -25.60 -10.29
CA GLY A 370 -3.20 -26.12 -10.86
C GLY A 370 -4.46 -25.74 -10.08
N LYS A 371 -4.34 -25.04 -8.95
CA LYS A 371 -5.48 -24.57 -8.13
C LYS A 371 -5.78 -23.10 -8.42
N ARG A 372 -7.03 -22.79 -8.73
CA ARG A 372 -7.49 -21.40 -8.89
C ARG A 372 -7.65 -20.72 -7.54
N ILE A 373 -6.88 -19.68 -7.31
CA ILE A 373 -6.89 -18.85 -6.11
C ILE A 373 -7.82 -17.65 -6.29
N LEU A 374 -7.66 -16.91 -7.39
CA LEU A 374 -8.52 -15.76 -7.76
C LEU A 374 -9.65 -16.22 -8.67
N PRO A 375 -10.77 -15.48 -8.73
CA PRO A 375 -11.83 -15.78 -9.71
C PRO A 375 -11.30 -15.79 -11.14
N GLU A 376 -11.93 -16.54 -12.02
CA GLU A 376 -11.69 -16.41 -13.46
C GLU A 376 -11.93 -14.97 -13.92
N GLY A 377 -11.03 -14.43 -14.77
CA GLY A 377 -11.10 -13.06 -15.24
C GLY A 377 -10.67 -11.99 -14.22
N TRP A 378 -10.34 -12.36 -12.97
CA TRP A 378 -9.96 -11.39 -11.93
C TRP A 378 -8.72 -10.58 -12.28
N VAL A 379 -7.72 -11.20 -12.92
CA VAL A 379 -6.49 -10.51 -13.33
C VAL A 379 -6.79 -9.48 -14.42
N THR A 380 -7.57 -9.87 -15.43
CA THR A 380 -8.05 -8.94 -16.47
C THR A 380 -8.87 -7.80 -15.85
N TYR A 381 -9.78 -8.10 -14.93
CA TYR A 381 -10.57 -7.10 -14.20
C TYR A 381 -9.66 -6.13 -13.42
N SER A 382 -8.66 -6.65 -12.70
CA SER A 382 -7.72 -5.84 -11.92
C SER A 382 -6.88 -4.91 -12.78
N ALA A 383 -6.46 -5.35 -13.98
CA ALA A 383 -5.65 -4.59 -14.93
C ALA A 383 -6.48 -3.67 -15.85
N SER A 384 -7.80 -3.88 -15.96
CA SER A 384 -8.67 -3.07 -16.82
C SER A 384 -8.77 -1.63 -16.35
N PRO A 385 -8.57 -0.64 -17.25
CA PRO A 385 -8.57 0.77 -16.89
C PRO A 385 -9.90 1.22 -16.26
N THR A 386 -9.78 1.97 -15.18
CA THR A 386 -10.91 2.71 -14.58
C THR A 386 -11.09 4.03 -15.33
N PRO A 387 -12.32 4.39 -15.75
CA PRO A 387 -12.58 5.66 -16.38
C PRO A 387 -12.09 6.85 -15.54
N ASN A 388 -11.54 7.86 -16.18
CA ASN A 388 -11.02 9.09 -15.57
C ASN A 388 -9.80 8.89 -14.63
N ALA A 389 -9.27 7.69 -14.50
CA ALA A 389 -8.03 7.43 -13.75
C ALA A 389 -6.82 7.89 -14.56
N TRP A 390 -6.51 9.18 -14.54
CA TRP A 390 -5.47 9.81 -15.36
C TRP A 390 -4.08 9.21 -15.18
N VAL A 391 -3.81 8.56 -14.06
CA VAL A 391 -2.55 7.85 -13.78
C VAL A 391 -2.45 6.47 -14.43
N GLY A 392 -3.57 5.93 -14.97
CA GLY A 392 -3.70 4.53 -15.38
C GLY A 392 -3.88 3.62 -14.16
N TYR A 393 -5.13 3.43 -13.74
CA TYR A 393 -5.49 2.60 -12.60
C TYR A 393 -6.66 1.68 -12.94
N GLY A 394 -6.60 0.45 -12.45
CA GLY A 394 -7.65 -0.56 -12.59
C GLY A 394 -8.40 -0.79 -11.28
N ALA A 395 -8.52 -2.04 -10.85
CA ALA A 395 -9.13 -2.43 -9.58
C ALA A 395 -8.05 -2.96 -8.61
N GLY A 396 -7.46 -2.06 -7.82
CA GLY A 396 -6.37 -2.36 -6.90
C GLY A 396 -4.97 -2.43 -7.54
N PHE A 397 -4.84 -2.13 -8.82
CA PHE A 397 -3.57 -2.13 -9.57
C PHE A 397 -3.44 -0.89 -10.45
N TRP A 398 -2.21 -0.46 -10.66
CA TRP A 398 -1.83 0.47 -11.71
C TRP A 398 -1.70 -0.28 -13.02
N THR A 399 -2.01 0.35 -14.16
CA THR A 399 -2.04 -0.33 -15.45
C THR A 399 -1.52 0.55 -16.59
N ASN A 400 -0.90 -0.08 -17.58
CA ASN A 400 -0.52 0.54 -18.85
C ASN A 400 -1.57 0.32 -19.93
N GLN A 401 -2.63 -0.44 -19.64
CA GLN A 401 -3.74 -0.59 -20.57
C GLN A 401 -4.51 0.72 -20.70
N GLY A 402 -5.12 0.94 -21.86
CA GLY A 402 -5.81 2.19 -22.18
C GLY A 402 -4.86 3.33 -22.61
N ASP A 403 -5.38 4.55 -22.56
CA ASP A 403 -4.78 5.76 -23.11
C ASP A 403 -4.66 6.90 -22.07
N SER A 404 -4.72 6.56 -20.78
CA SER A 404 -4.53 7.55 -19.71
C SER A 404 -3.14 8.18 -19.81
N PHE A 405 -3.00 9.42 -19.34
CA PHE A 405 -1.72 10.14 -19.31
C PHE A 405 -0.60 9.29 -18.69
N GLY A 406 -0.85 8.69 -17.53
CA GLY A 406 0.16 7.88 -16.84
C GLY A 406 0.54 6.60 -17.59
N ALA A 407 -0.41 5.94 -18.27
CA ALA A 407 -0.13 4.76 -19.09
C ALA A 407 0.72 5.14 -20.31
N SER A 408 0.32 6.18 -21.04
CA SER A 408 1.06 6.69 -22.22
C SER A 408 2.48 7.10 -21.84
N TYR A 409 2.64 7.85 -20.74
CA TYR A 409 3.95 8.26 -20.27
C TYR A 409 4.88 7.06 -19.99
N ARG A 410 4.39 6.00 -19.32
CA ARG A 410 5.20 4.79 -19.07
C ARG A 410 5.55 4.04 -20.35
N ILE A 411 4.62 3.94 -21.31
CA ILE A 411 4.86 3.28 -22.60
C ILE A 411 5.93 4.05 -23.40
N GLU A 412 5.88 5.37 -23.44
CA GLU A 412 6.89 6.24 -24.08
C GLU A 412 8.28 6.05 -23.47
N HIS A 413 8.35 5.66 -22.19
CA HIS A 413 9.60 5.35 -21.47
C HIS A 413 9.97 3.85 -21.51
N GLY A 414 9.42 3.10 -22.46
CA GLY A 414 9.83 1.73 -22.77
C GLY A 414 9.16 0.64 -21.93
N TRP A 415 8.07 0.95 -21.20
CA TRP A 415 7.31 -0.09 -20.54
C TRP A 415 6.35 -0.79 -21.50
N PRO A 416 6.19 -2.12 -21.43
CA PRO A 416 5.20 -2.84 -22.23
C PRO A 416 3.76 -2.36 -21.94
N ARG A 417 2.93 -2.39 -22.96
CA ARG A 417 1.53 -1.94 -22.87
C ARG A 417 0.69 -2.81 -21.95
N ASP A 418 0.99 -4.10 -21.86
CA ASP A 418 0.30 -5.05 -21.01
C ASP A 418 0.81 -5.08 -19.56
N ALA A 419 1.81 -4.25 -19.23
CA ALA A 419 2.32 -4.14 -17.87
C ALA A 419 1.25 -3.56 -16.93
N PHE A 420 1.10 -4.21 -15.78
CA PHE A 420 0.32 -3.70 -14.64
C PHE A 420 1.08 -3.97 -13.34
N PHE A 421 0.80 -3.22 -12.29
CA PHE A 421 1.66 -3.29 -11.14
C PHE A 421 1.00 -2.82 -9.84
N ALA A 422 1.37 -3.45 -8.73
CA ALA A 422 1.19 -2.90 -7.39
C ALA A 422 2.25 -1.82 -7.15
N LYS A 423 1.83 -0.67 -6.64
CA LYS A 423 2.73 0.46 -6.35
C LYS A 423 2.51 1.01 -4.97
N GLY A 424 3.58 1.14 -4.20
CA GLY A 424 3.62 1.87 -2.94
C GLY A 424 4.41 3.17 -3.07
N THR A 425 4.05 4.15 -2.25
CA THR A 425 4.77 5.43 -2.19
C THR A 425 6.25 5.21 -1.88
N ILE A 426 7.06 6.19 -2.24
CA ILE A 426 8.52 6.19 -2.07
C ILE A 426 9.24 4.96 -2.63
N GLY A 427 8.71 4.40 -3.74
CA GLY A 427 9.46 3.48 -4.61
C GLY A 427 9.23 1.98 -4.35
N GLN A 428 8.04 1.56 -3.99
CA GLN A 428 7.67 0.16 -3.94
C GLN A 428 6.95 -0.24 -5.23
N TYR A 429 7.40 -1.32 -5.88
CA TYR A 429 6.81 -1.82 -7.12
C TYR A 429 6.82 -3.34 -7.17
N VAL A 430 5.71 -3.92 -7.59
CA VAL A 430 5.60 -5.31 -8.05
C VAL A 430 4.98 -5.27 -9.43
N ILE A 431 5.82 -5.38 -10.44
CA ILE A 431 5.46 -5.16 -11.84
C ILE A 431 5.28 -6.51 -12.52
N VAL A 432 4.14 -6.72 -13.16
CA VAL A 432 3.80 -7.92 -13.90
C VAL A 432 3.71 -7.58 -15.38
N ILE A 433 4.44 -8.29 -16.23
CA ILE A 433 4.49 -8.11 -17.66
C ILE A 433 4.19 -9.46 -18.34
N PRO A 434 2.91 -9.74 -18.64
CA PRO A 434 2.49 -11.04 -19.19
C PRO A 434 3.15 -11.41 -20.51
N SER A 435 3.27 -10.47 -21.46
CA SER A 435 3.91 -10.70 -22.76
C SER A 435 5.37 -11.16 -22.64
N GLU A 436 6.03 -10.78 -21.55
CA GLU A 436 7.43 -11.13 -21.29
C GLU A 436 7.58 -12.27 -20.29
N GLN A 437 6.48 -12.82 -19.75
CA GLN A 437 6.54 -13.80 -18.63
C GLN A 437 7.45 -13.32 -17.49
N LEU A 438 7.29 -12.05 -17.09
CA LEU A 438 8.22 -11.33 -16.25
C LEU A 438 7.52 -10.74 -15.01
N VAL A 439 8.17 -10.85 -13.86
CA VAL A 439 7.83 -10.09 -12.66
C VAL A 439 9.08 -9.35 -12.20
N ILE A 440 8.96 -8.05 -11.98
CA ILE A 440 10.02 -7.21 -11.43
C ILE A 440 9.54 -6.64 -10.10
N VAL A 441 10.27 -6.93 -9.03
CA VAL A 441 10.06 -6.31 -7.73
C VAL A 441 11.17 -5.30 -7.49
N ARG A 442 10.80 -4.08 -7.13
CA ARG A 442 11.72 -3.05 -6.67
C ARG A 442 11.18 -2.45 -5.38
N LEU A 443 11.97 -2.50 -4.32
CA LEU A 443 11.65 -1.90 -3.02
C LEU A 443 12.73 -0.88 -2.65
N GLY A 444 12.33 0.27 -2.12
CA GLY A 444 13.28 1.35 -1.81
C GLY A 444 12.68 2.48 -0.98
N ARG A 445 13.43 3.59 -0.91
CA ARG A 445 13.05 4.84 -0.23
C ARG A 445 13.35 6.05 -1.11
N SER A 446 12.76 6.08 -2.29
CA SER A 446 12.97 7.12 -3.29
C SER A 446 11.84 8.13 -3.28
N PRO A 447 12.08 9.43 -3.48
CA PRO A 447 11.01 10.38 -3.73
C PRO A 447 10.13 9.99 -4.91
N ASN A 448 8.83 10.30 -4.83
CA ASN A 448 7.89 10.06 -5.94
C ASN A 448 8.05 11.08 -7.08
N TRP A 449 8.76 12.15 -6.86
CA TRP A 449 8.96 13.24 -7.81
C TRP A 449 10.43 13.67 -7.87
N PRO A 450 10.97 13.96 -9.04
CA PRO A 450 10.37 13.76 -10.38
C PRO A 450 10.03 12.29 -10.64
N PRO A 451 9.17 11.97 -11.63
CA PRO A 451 8.66 10.59 -11.85
C PRO A 451 9.73 9.52 -11.99
N GLU A 452 10.94 9.90 -12.41
CA GLU A 452 12.06 8.99 -12.65
C GLU A 452 13.08 8.95 -11.49
N ALA A 453 12.80 9.66 -10.39
CA ALA A 453 13.72 9.77 -9.26
C ALA A 453 14.13 8.41 -8.68
N ASP A 454 13.20 7.45 -8.68
CA ASP A 454 13.42 6.09 -8.18
C ASP A 454 14.20 5.18 -9.16
N GLY A 455 14.41 5.62 -10.39
CA GLY A 455 15.09 4.86 -11.44
C GLY A 455 14.32 3.65 -11.98
N VAL A 456 13.04 3.46 -11.57
CA VAL A 456 12.26 2.28 -11.94
C VAL A 456 11.93 2.25 -13.43
N PHE A 457 11.72 3.40 -14.06
CA PHE A 457 11.48 3.47 -15.51
C PHE A 457 12.60 2.82 -16.28
N ARG A 458 13.83 3.22 -15.99
CA ARG A 458 15.03 2.66 -16.61
C ARG A 458 15.23 1.19 -16.25
N LEU A 459 15.03 0.83 -14.97
CA LEU A 459 15.14 -0.57 -14.53
C LEU A 459 14.26 -1.49 -15.36
N VAL A 460 12.97 -1.14 -15.56
CA VAL A 460 12.03 -1.96 -16.33
C VAL A 460 12.49 -2.07 -17.79
N SER A 461 12.83 -0.96 -18.44
CA SER A 461 13.28 -0.96 -19.83
C SER A 461 14.57 -1.78 -20.02
N ASP A 462 15.54 -1.64 -19.11
CA ASP A 462 16.79 -2.39 -19.13
C ASP A 462 16.56 -3.91 -18.91
N VAL A 463 15.67 -4.27 -17.98
CA VAL A 463 15.34 -5.69 -17.71
C VAL A 463 14.60 -6.31 -18.89
N VAL A 464 13.61 -5.62 -19.46
CA VAL A 464 12.90 -6.10 -20.65
C VAL A 464 13.88 -6.31 -21.81
N ALA A 465 14.77 -5.35 -22.06
CA ALA A 465 15.80 -5.47 -23.10
C ALA A 465 16.76 -6.65 -22.85
N ALA A 466 17.15 -6.87 -21.58
CA ALA A 466 18.10 -7.94 -21.23
C ALA A 466 17.47 -9.33 -21.22
N THR A 467 16.14 -9.45 -21.05
CA THR A 467 15.46 -10.75 -20.90
C THR A 467 14.53 -11.09 -22.07
N GLY A 468 14.31 -10.17 -23.02
CA GLY A 468 13.48 -10.37 -24.20
C GLY A 468 14.06 -11.36 -25.22
N GLU A 469 13.24 -11.83 -26.16
CA GLU A 469 13.66 -12.82 -27.17
C GLU A 469 14.82 -12.35 -28.06
N LYS A 470 14.98 -11.03 -28.27
CA LYS A 470 16.10 -10.47 -29.03
C LYS A 470 17.47 -10.68 -28.35
N ALA A 471 17.50 -10.83 -27.04
CA ALA A 471 18.73 -11.13 -26.30
C ALA A 471 19.23 -12.55 -26.58
N LYS A 472 18.33 -13.52 -26.83
CA LYS A 472 18.68 -14.91 -27.15
C LYS A 472 19.34 -15.08 -28.55
N LEU A 473 19.14 -14.14 -29.45
CA LEU A 473 19.74 -14.18 -30.82
C LEU A 473 21.13 -13.56 -30.85
N ALA A 474 21.56 -12.84 -29.85
CA ALA A 474 22.89 -12.23 -29.74
C ALA A 474 23.92 -13.14 -29.06
N ASP A 475 23.48 -14.18 -28.34
CA ASP A 475 24.33 -15.14 -27.61
C ASP A 475 24.52 -16.47 -28.41
N ASN A 476 23.94 -16.62 -29.61
CA ASN A 476 24.15 -17.70 -30.59
C ASN A 476 24.93 -17.19 -31.80
#